data_a3572bc03039be7d2d587b319a1ce0ef
#
_entry.id   a3572bc03039be7d2d587b319a1ce0ef
#
_cell.length_a   1.000
_cell.length_b   1.000
_cell.length_c   1.000
_cell.angle_alpha   90.00
_cell.angle_beta   90.00
_cell.angle_gamma   90.00
#
_symmetry.space_group_name_H-M   'P 1'
#
loop_
_entity.id
_entity.type
_entity.pdbx_description
1 polymer ?
#
loop_
_entity_poly.entity_id
_entity_poly.type
_entity_poly.pdbx_seq_one_letter_code
_entity_poly.pdbx_strand_id
1 'polypeptide(L)'
;MAKYSKIPEATIRRLSNYLKCLGDLESKNEKVASSALIATICNVNAAQVRKDFAYFGEFGIRGMGYNVKELKFHIKEILGINRVWRIAVIGIGNMGSALLVYKDFLKQNYKIVAAFDIDPVSVIGRISERMGRPVEILHIDTLKEVVKARNIEIGIITTPPQGAQKVANLLVEANVKGILNLSPSPVTVPKQIKLRNIFFTAALDNLVYYLSN
;
A
#
# COMPACT_ATOMS: atom_id res chain seq x y z
N MET A 1 -9.95 -19.92 -0.18
CA MET A 1 -9.61 -18.67 -0.90
C MET A 1 -10.69 -18.17 -1.89
N ALA A 2 -11.89 -18.73 -1.94
CA ALA A 2 -12.92 -18.35 -2.94
C ALA A 2 -14.02 -17.37 -2.45
N LYS A 3 -13.99 -16.94 -1.18
CA LYS A 3 -15.10 -16.16 -0.60
C LYS A 3 -15.23 -14.73 -1.11
N TYR A 4 -14.18 -14.16 -1.72
CA TYR A 4 -14.11 -12.74 -2.08
C TYR A 4 -13.83 -12.44 -3.56
N SER A 5 -13.93 -13.43 -4.46
CA SER A 5 -13.60 -13.26 -5.89
C SER A 5 -14.59 -12.38 -6.69
N LYS A 6 -15.73 -12.01 -6.10
CA LYS A 6 -16.79 -11.19 -6.73
C LYS A 6 -16.88 -9.75 -6.18
N ILE A 7 -15.93 -9.33 -5.33
CA ILE A 7 -16.00 -8.00 -4.72
C ILE A 7 -15.40 -6.97 -5.67
N PRO A 8 -16.10 -5.87 -5.97
CA PRO A 8 -15.59 -4.82 -6.83
C PRO A 8 -14.30 -4.19 -6.27
N GLU A 9 -13.33 -3.94 -7.13
CA GLU A 9 -12.07 -3.29 -6.72
C GLU A 9 -12.28 -1.93 -6.05
N ALA A 10 -13.28 -1.19 -6.51
CA ALA A 10 -13.66 0.09 -5.90
C ALA A 10 -14.08 -0.08 -4.43
N THR A 11 -14.76 -1.18 -4.07
CA THR A 11 -15.10 -1.51 -2.67
C THR A 11 -13.83 -1.75 -1.85
N ILE A 12 -12.87 -2.54 -2.36
CA ILE A 12 -11.59 -2.79 -1.66
C ILE A 12 -10.83 -1.48 -1.42
N ARG A 13 -10.79 -0.57 -2.42
CA ARG A 13 -10.16 0.74 -2.24
C ARG A 13 -10.83 1.56 -1.13
N ARG A 14 -12.17 1.58 -1.08
CA ARG A 14 -12.90 2.30 -0.02
C ARG A 14 -12.66 1.71 1.36
N LEU A 15 -12.49 0.38 1.50
CA LEU A 15 -12.13 -0.23 2.80
C LEU A 15 -10.86 0.36 3.39
N SER A 16 -9.84 0.66 2.56
CA SER A 16 -8.62 1.31 3.02
C SER A 16 -8.89 2.75 3.53
N ASN A 17 -9.82 3.48 2.90
CA ASN A 17 -10.23 4.81 3.37
C ASN A 17 -11.05 4.70 4.66
N TYR A 18 -11.96 3.73 4.76
CA TYR A 18 -12.71 3.48 5.99
C TYR A 18 -11.79 3.12 7.15
N LEU A 19 -10.74 2.34 6.90
CA LEU A 19 -9.75 1.99 7.92
C LEU A 19 -9.02 3.21 8.49
N LYS A 20 -8.66 4.18 7.64
CA LYS A 20 -8.07 5.46 8.08
C LYS A 20 -9.07 6.25 8.94
N CYS A 21 -10.30 6.42 8.44
CA CYS A 21 -11.37 7.08 9.16
C CYS A 21 -11.58 6.48 10.56
N LEU A 22 -11.65 5.15 10.65
CA LEU A 22 -11.80 4.44 11.93
C LEU A 22 -10.58 4.63 12.84
N GLY A 23 -9.38 4.75 12.28
CA GLY A 23 -8.17 5.08 13.03
C GLY A 23 -8.24 6.47 13.66
N ASP A 24 -8.73 7.45 12.92
CA ASP A 24 -8.93 8.84 13.42
C ASP A 24 -10.02 8.90 14.49
N LEU A 25 -11.12 8.17 14.31
CA LEU A 25 -12.19 8.07 15.31
C LEU A 25 -11.69 7.39 16.59
N GLU A 26 -10.92 6.31 16.48
CA GLU A 26 -10.32 5.64 17.65
C GLU A 26 -9.36 6.56 18.41
N SER A 27 -8.56 7.38 17.71
CA SER A 27 -7.64 8.34 18.34
C SER A 27 -8.38 9.44 19.13
N LYS A 28 -9.65 9.71 18.75
CA LYS A 28 -10.57 10.62 19.45
C LYS A 28 -11.41 9.92 20.52
N ASN A 29 -11.12 8.65 20.86
CA ASN A 29 -11.86 7.81 21.78
C ASN A 29 -13.34 7.55 21.41
N GLU A 30 -13.70 7.70 20.15
CA GLU A 30 -15.02 7.36 19.64
C GLU A 30 -15.19 5.82 19.64
N LYS A 31 -16.20 5.33 20.35
CA LYS A 31 -16.47 3.89 20.48
C LYS A 31 -17.36 3.35 19.39
N VAL A 32 -18.26 4.19 18.88
CA VAL A 32 -19.29 3.81 17.90
C VAL A 32 -19.31 4.83 16.77
N ALA A 33 -19.44 4.35 15.54
CA ALA A 33 -19.58 5.18 14.35
C ALA A 33 -20.81 4.78 13.55
N SER A 34 -21.65 5.73 13.16
CA SER A 34 -22.74 5.50 12.23
C SER A 34 -22.24 5.42 10.79
N SER A 35 -23.01 4.76 9.91
CA SER A 35 -22.70 4.81 8.46
C SER A 35 -22.71 6.23 7.91
N ALA A 36 -23.50 7.16 8.49
CA ALA A 36 -23.52 8.55 8.11
C ALA A 36 -22.22 9.27 8.48
N LEU A 37 -21.71 9.06 9.69
CA LEU A 37 -20.45 9.65 10.13
C LEU A 37 -19.27 9.17 9.27
N ILE A 38 -19.18 7.84 9.02
CA ILE A 38 -18.13 7.27 8.15
C ILE A 38 -18.25 7.85 6.74
N ALA A 39 -19.47 7.96 6.22
CA ALA A 39 -19.74 8.51 4.89
C ALA A 39 -19.27 9.96 4.75
N THR A 40 -19.58 10.81 5.74
CA THR A 40 -19.13 12.20 5.78
C THR A 40 -17.62 12.32 5.75
N ILE A 41 -16.91 11.58 6.61
CA ILE A 41 -15.44 11.64 6.69
C ILE A 41 -14.78 11.12 5.40
N CYS A 42 -15.36 10.07 4.79
CA CYS A 42 -14.79 9.44 3.60
C CYS A 42 -15.30 10.01 2.28
N ASN A 43 -16.13 11.06 2.33
CA ASN A 43 -16.76 11.70 1.16
C ASN A 43 -17.49 10.69 0.24
N VAL A 44 -18.34 9.86 0.83
CA VAL A 44 -19.21 8.89 0.16
C VAL A 44 -20.63 9.02 0.73
N ASN A 45 -21.62 8.31 0.19
CA ASN A 45 -22.94 8.28 0.82
C ASN A 45 -23.09 7.11 1.81
N ALA A 46 -23.97 7.26 2.81
CA ALA A 46 -24.17 6.24 3.85
C ALA A 46 -24.72 4.90 3.30
N ALA A 47 -25.44 4.93 2.20
CA ALA A 47 -25.92 3.70 1.54
C ALA A 47 -24.74 2.91 0.94
N GLN A 48 -23.74 3.64 0.38
CA GLN A 48 -22.51 3.00 -0.14
C GLN A 48 -21.71 2.36 0.98
N VAL A 49 -21.56 3.01 2.13
CA VAL A 49 -20.88 2.42 3.31
C VAL A 49 -21.55 1.11 3.71
N ARG A 50 -22.88 1.10 3.87
CA ARG A 50 -23.65 -0.11 4.19
C ARG A 50 -23.50 -1.19 3.13
N LYS A 51 -23.58 -0.85 1.84
CA LYS A 51 -23.42 -1.77 0.72
C LYS A 51 -22.03 -2.40 0.70
N ASP A 52 -20.98 -1.59 0.93
CA ASP A 52 -19.61 -2.09 0.95
C ASP A 52 -19.39 -3.10 2.10
N PHE A 53 -19.91 -2.80 3.28
CA PHE A 53 -19.77 -3.73 4.41
C PHE A 53 -20.61 -5.00 4.23
N ALA A 54 -21.76 -4.92 3.60
CA ALA A 54 -22.61 -6.09 3.35
C ALA A 54 -21.93 -7.17 2.47
N TYR A 55 -20.90 -6.84 1.69
CA TYR A 55 -20.10 -7.86 0.99
C TYR A 55 -19.35 -8.81 1.93
N PHE A 56 -19.09 -8.39 3.16
CA PHE A 56 -18.21 -9.11 4.08
C PHE A 56 -18.96 -9.66 5.31
N GLY A 57 -20.19 -9.27 5.52
CA GLY A 57 -21.04 -9.71 6.64
C GLY A 57 -21.79 -8.54 7.30
N GLU A 58 -22.39 -8.84 8.45
CA GLU A 58 -23.10 -7.86 9.26
C GLU A 58 -22.16 -7.35 10.37
N PHE A 59 -21.68 -6.11 10.23
CA PHE A 59 -20.71 -5.51 11.16
C PHE A 59 -21.34 -4.55 12.17
N GLY A 60 -22.59 -4.23 12.05
CA GLY A 60 -23.24 -3.23 12.88
C GLY A 60 -24.58 -3.66 13.44
N ILE A 61 -25.04 -2.97 14.45
CA ILE A 61 -26.37 -3.13 15.02
C ILE A 61 -27.27 -2.01 14.48
N ARG A 62 -28.43 -2.40 13.95
CA ARG A 62 -29.39 -1.44 13.40
C ARG A 62 -29.80 -0.42 14.47
N GLY A 63 -29.67 0.87 14.15
CA GLY A 63 -29.93 1.97 15.06
C GLY A 63 -28.75 2.38 15.97
N MET A 64 -27.77 1.49 16.20
CA MET A 64 -26.59 1.81 17.03
C MET A 64 -25.34 2.16 16.22
N GLY A 65 -25.19 1.63 14.99
CA GLY A 65 -24.01 1.81 14.19
C GLY A 65 -22.98 0.69 14.35
N TYR A 66 -21.71 1.01 14.17
CA TYR A 66 -20.58 0.07 14.16
C TYR A 66 -19.67 0.33 15.36
N ASN A 67 -19.26 -0.72 16.06
CA ASN A 67 -18.17 -0.64 17.03
C ASN A 67 -16.86 -0.32 16.27
N VAL A 68 -16.20 0.78 16.61
CA VAL A 68 -15.02 1.28 15.88
C VAL A 68 -13.86 0.29 15.91
N LYS A 69 -13.56 -0.30 17.07
CA LYS A 69 -12.46 -1.25 17.23
C LYS A 69 -12.72 -2.57 16.51
N GLU A 70 -13.91 -3.12 16.64
CA GLU A 70 -14.30 -4.36 15.97
C GLU A 70 -14.32 -4.21 14.46
N LEU A 71 -14.95 -3.15 13.95
CA LEU A 71 -14.98 -2.89 12.52
C LEU A 71 -13.58 -2.69 11.94
N LYS A 72 -12.72 -1.95 12.64
CA LYS A 72 -11.32 -1.77 12.28
C LYS A 72 -10.56 -3.09 12.22
N PHE A 73 -10.78 -3.98 13.19
CA PHE A 73 -10.20 -5.32 13.21
C PHE A 73 -10.64 -6.13 11.99
N HIS A 74 -11.92 -6.20 11.72
CA HIS A 74 -12.47 -6.95 10.58
C HIS A 74 -11.98 -6.40 9.23
N ILE A 75 -11.92 -5.08 9.06
CA ILE A 75 -11.38 -4.49 7.83
C ILE A 75 -9.91 -4.86 7.63
N LYS A 76 -9.10 -4.88 8.70
CA LYS A 76 -7.71 -5.32 8.61
C LYS A 76 -7.59 -6.79 8.19
N GLU A 77 -8.46 -7.66 8.69
CA GLU A 77 -8.51 -9.06 8.28
C GLU A 77 -8.89 -9.20 6.80
N ILE A 78 -9.94 -8.49 6.36
CA ILE A 78 -10.40 -8.49 4.97
C ILE A 78 -9.30 -8.03 4.02
N LEU A 79 -8.59 -6.96 4.37
CA LEU A 79 -7.47 -6.41 3.59
C LEU A 79 -6.19 -7.27 3.70
N GLY A 80 -6.15 -8.25 4.61
CA GLY A 80 -4.96 -9.08 4.85
C GLY A 80 -3.78 -8.32 5.45
N ILE A 81 -4.05 -7.20 6.15
CA ILE A 81 -3.03 -6.36 6.79
C ILE A 81 -2.97 -6.54 8.31
N ASN A 82 -3.51 -7.64 8.81
CA ASN A 82 -3.42 -8.09 10.18
C ASN A 82 -2.09 -8.82 10.49
N ARG A 83 -1.21 -8.98 9.50
CA ARG A 83 0.15 -9.54 9.60
C ARG A 83 1.19 -8.62 8.98
N VAL A 84 2.44 -8.83 9.33
CA VAL A 84 3.55 -8.08 8.75
C VAL A 84 3.81 -8.53 7.31
N TRP A 85 3.87 -7.57 6.40
CA TRP A 85 4.32 -7.74 5.02
C TRP A 85 5.76 -7.25 4.88
N ARG A 86 6.64 -8.11 4.37
CA ARG A 86 8.06 -7.80 4.18
C ARG A 86 8.28 -7.25 2.78
N ILE A 87 8.82 -6.04 2.73
CA ILE A 87 8.89 -5.22 1.52
C ILE A 87 10.34 -4.92 1.17
N ALA A 88 10.65 -4.95 -0.14
CA ALA A 88 11.86 -4.34 -0.69
C ALA A 88 11.50 -3.07 -1.46
N VAL A 89 12.37 -2.05 -1.39
CA VAL A 89 12.31 -0.86 -2.24
C VAL A 89 13.49 -0.90 -3.21
N ILE A 90 13.21 -0.73 -4.50
CA ILE A 90 14.19 -0.83 -5.58
C ILE A 90 14.28 0.49 -6.34
N GLY A 91 15.47 1.11 -6.31
CA GLY A 91 15.74 2.44 -6.82
C GLY A 91 15.65 3.49 -5.70
N ILE A 92 16.80 3.88 -5.11
CA ILE A 92 16.83 4.78 -3.95
C ILE A 92 17.14 6.22 -4.38
N GLY A 93 16.44 6.65 -5.42
CA GLY A 93 16.32 8.06 -5.80
C GLY A 93 15.42 8.85 -4.83
N ASN A 94 14.87 9.97 -5.29
CA ASN A 94 14.03 10.83 -4.46
C ASN A 94 12.79 10.11 -3.89
N MET A 95 12.09 9.33 -4.73
CA MET A 95 10.90 8.60 -4.33
C MET A 95 11.24 7.43 -3.38
N GLY A 96 12.22 6.61 -3.72
CA GLY A 96 12.64 5.49 -2.88
C GLY A 96 13.13 5.96 -1.51
N SER A 97 13.93 7.03 -1.47
CA SER A 97 14.38 7.65 -0.23
C SER A 97 13.24 8.14 0.64
N ALA A 98 12.22 8.76 0.03
CA ALA A 98 11.03 9.21 0.76
C ALA A 98 10.27 8.03 1.41
N LEU A 99 10.17 6.91 0.70
CA LEU A 99 9.51 5.70 1.25
C LEU A 99 10.27 5.10 2.44
N LEU A 100 11.62 5.11 2.43
CA LEU A 100 12.42 4.59 3.55
C LEU A 100 12.19 5.33 4.86
N VAL A 101 11.86 6.63 4.80
CA VAL A 101 11.59 7.47 5.98
C VAL A 101 10.10 7.60 6.30
N TYR A 102 9.22 7.00 5.52
CA TYR A 102 7.78 7.16 5.65
C TYR A 102 7.22 6.38 6.84
N LYS A 103 6.93 7.09 7.92
CA LYS A 103 6.53 6.49 9.21
C LYS A 103 5.20 5.72 9.16
N ASP A 104 4.31 6.02 8.23
CA ASP A 104 2.99 5.36 8.16
C ASP A 104 3.06 3.91 7.71
N PHE A 105 4.12 3.48 7.01
CA PHE A 105 4.33 2.06 6.73
C PHE A 105 4.46 1.23 8.01
N LEU A 106 5.13 1.77 9.02
CA LEU A 106 5.29 1.10 10.31
C LEU A 106 3.97 0.93 11.07
N LYS A 107 3.05 1.88 10.90
CA LYS A 107 1.71 1.84 11.55
C LYS A 107 0.78 0.79 10.93
N GLN A 108 1.04 0.36 9.70
CA GLN A 108 0.16 -0.51 8.91
C GLN A 108 0.72 -1.92 8.69
N ASN A 109 1.66 -2.39 9.50
CA ASN A 109 2.29 -3.70 9.34
C ASN A 109 3.05 -3.89 8.01
N TYR A 110 3.53 -2.80 7.40
CA TYR A 110 4.43 -2.83 6.24
C TYR A 110 5.86 -2.62 6.71
N LYS A 111 6.71 -3.63 6.56
CA LYS A 111 8.11 -3.57 7.01
C LYS A 111 9.03 -3.56 5.80
N ILE A 112 9.69 -2.43 5.53
CA ILE A 112 10.78 -2.38 4.57
C ILE A 112 11.98 -3.08 5.20
N VAL A 113 12.39 -4.21 4.62
CA VAL A 113 13.45 -5.08 5.14
C VAL A 113 14.69 -5.09 4.24
N ALA A 114 14.60 -4.51 3.05
CA ALA A 114 15.72 -4.32 2.13
C ALA A 114 15.49 -3.11 1.22
N ALA A 115 16.57 -2.46 0.85
CA ALA A 115 16.61 -1.39 -0.13
C ALA A 115 17.71 -1.70 -1.15
N PHE A 116 17.43 -1.51 -2.44
CA PHE A 116 18.35 -1.81 -3.53
C PHE A 116 18.53 -0.63 -4.45
N ASP A 117 19.77 -0.46 -4.91
CA ASP A 117 20.10 0.48 -5.99
C ASP A 117 21.14 -0.12 -6.92
N ILE A 118 21.28 0.44 -8.11
CA ILE A 118 22.34 0.08 -9.05
C ILE A 118 23.69 0.69 -8.63
N ASP A 119 23.65 1.80 -7.89
CA ASP A 119 24.82 2.45 -7.31
C ASP A 119 24.57 2.79 -5.82
N PRO A 120 24.68 1.79 -4.93
CA PRO A 120 24.44 1.97 -3.49
C PRO A 120 25.35 3.03 -2.85
N VAL A 121 26.60 3.14 -3.32
CA VAL A 121 27.60 4.04 -2.75
C VAL A 121 27.19 5.50 -2.90
N SER A 122 26.67 5.88 -4.07
CA SER A 122 26.27 7.27 -4.35
C SER A 122 25.06 7.72 -3.51
N VAL A 123 24.23 6.79 -3.01
CA VAL A 123 22.98 7.13 -2.33
C VAL A 123 23.03 6.93 -0.81
N ILE A 124 23.91 6.07 -0.29
CA ILE A 124 23.92 5.66 1.12
C ILE A 124 24.20 6.82 2.09
N GLY A 125 25.13 7.70 1.77
CA GLY A 125 25.47 8.87 2.60
C GLY A 125 24.28 9.78 2.80
N ARG A 126 23.64 10.17 1.70
CA ARG A 126 22.47 11.04 1.67
C ARG A 126 21.27 10.46 2.43
N ILE A 127 21.06 9.14 2.36
CA ILE A 127 19.97 8.48 3.06
C ILE A 127 20.26 8.34 4.54
N SER A 128 21.49 7.98 4.92
CA SER A 128 21.90 7.86 6.32
C SER A 128 21.76 9.19 7.06
N GLU A 129 22.18 10.29 6.44
CA GLU A 129 21.99 11.63 6.96
C GLU A 129 20.51 11.96 7.20
N ARG A 130 19.67 11.70 6.19
CA ARG A 130 18.22 11.96 6.25
C ARG A 130 17.49 11.11 7.30
N MET A 131 17.94 9.89 7.55
CA MET A 131 17.38 8.99 8.56
C MET A 131 17.97 9.18 9.95
N GLY A 132 19.06 9.93 10.09
CA GLY A 132 19.79 10.09 11.35
C GLY A 132 20.42 8.78 11.86
N ARG A 133 20.58 7.77 10.99
CA ARG A 133 21.19 6.47 11.30
C ARG A 133 21.74 5.82 10.03
N PRO A 134 22.73 4.90 10.16
CA PRO A 134 23.20 4.10 9.03
C PRO A 134 22.06 3.28 8.41
N VAL A 135 22.04 3.23 7.10
CA VAL A 135 21.06 2.44 6.31
C VAL A 135 21.82 1.55 5.36
N GLU A 136 21.47 0.28 5.35
CA GLU A 136 22.02 -0.66 4.38
C GLU A 136 21.25 -0.51 3.05
N ILE A 137 21.98 -0.18 1.98
CA ILE A 137 21.49 -0.21 0.61
C ILE A 137 22.31 -1.25 -0.14
N LEU A 138 21.64 -2.21 -0.73
CA LEU A 138 22.26 -3.35 -1.39
C LEU A 138 22.35 -3.12 -2.90
N HIS A 139 23.35 -3.73 -3.53
CA HIS A 139 23.41 -3.71 -4.99
C HIS A 139 22.31 -4.58 -5.59
N ILE A 140 21.72 -4.12 -6.70
CA ILE A 140 20.58 -4.77 -7.35
C ILE A 140 20.85 -6.23 -7.74
N ASP A 141 22.08 -6.60 -8.05
CA ASP A 141 22.47 -7.97 -8.41
C ASP A 141 22.25 -8.98 -7.28
N THR A 142 22.24 -8.53 -6.02
CA THR A 142 21.97 -9.38 -4.85
C THR A 142 20.48 -9.59 -4.57
N LEU A 143 19.60 -8.99 -5.37
CA LEU A 143 18.15 -8.95 -5.12
C LEU A 143 17.56 -10.34 -4.91
N LYS A 144 17.84 -11.29 -5.78
CA LYS A 144 17.25 -12.63 -5.75
C LYS A 144 17.61 -13.41 -4.48
N GLU A 145 18.86 -13.33 -4.06
CA GLU A 145 19.35 -13.99 -2.83
C GLU A 145 18.72 -13.36 -1.59
N VAL A 146 18.72 -12.03 -1.51
CA VAL A 146 18.18 -11.28 -0.38
C VAL A 146 16.66 -11.43 -0.26
N VAL A 147 15.94 -11.43 -1.38
CA VAL A 147 14.49 -11.69 -1.39
C VAL A 147 14.19 -13.03 -0.73
N LYS A 148 14.92 -14.08 -1.08
CA LYS A 148 14.78 -15.41 -0.50
C LYS A 148 15.18 -15.42 0.99
N ALA A 149 16.37 -14.91 1.32
CA ALA A 149 16.91 -14.93 2.68
C ALA A 149 16.07 -14.12 3.68
N ARG A 150 15.52 -12.98 3.24
CA ARG A 150 14.71 -12.10 4.09
C ARG A 150 13.21 -12.35 3.95
N ASN A 151 12.77 -13.38 3.21
CA ASN A 151 11.36 -13.70 2.94
C ASN A 151 10.55 -12.47 2.47
N ILE A 152 11.07 -11.76 1.47
CA ILE A 152 10.43 -10.57 0.94
C ILE A 152 9.26 -10.98 0.05
N GLU A 153 8.09 -10.39 0.28
CA GLU A 153 6.86 -10.76 -0.41
C GLU A 153 6.42 -9.71 -1.43
N ILE A 154 6.83 -8.44 -1.24
CA ILE A 154 6.42 -7.32 -2.07
C ILE A 154 7.65 -6.52 -2.50
N GLY A 155 7.75 -6.22 -3.81
CA GLY A 155 8.71 -5.27 -4.35
C GLY A 155 8.03 -3.94 -4.66
N ILE A 156 8.67 -2.82 -4.26
CA ILE A 156 8.26 -1.46 -4.68
C ILE A 156 9.30 -0.94 -5.66
N ILE A 157 8.89 -0.67 -6.88
CA ILE A 157 9.74 -0.13 -7.95
C ILE A 157 9.65 1.39 -7.92
N THR A 158 10.79 2.05 -7.74
CA THR A 158 10.94 3.50 -7.73
C THR A 158 12.07 3.97 -8.65
N THR A 159 12.44 3.12 -9.61
CA THR A 159 13.48 3.40 -10.61
C THR A 159 12.96 4.32 -11.72
N PRO A 160 13.87 4.98 -12.45
CA PRO A 160 13.53 5.65 -13.71
C PRO A 160 12.84 4.70 -14.72
N PRO A 161 12.09 5.24 -15.70
CA PRO A 161 11.33 4.44 -16.68
C PRO A 161 12.16 3.36 -17.37
N GLN A 162 13.42 3.68 -17.72
CA GLN A 162 14.31 2.79 -18.48
C GLN A 162 14.67 1.51 -17.73
N GLY A 163 14.67 1.55 -16.38
CA GLY A 163 15.00 0.41 -15.54
C GLY A 163 13.81 -0.38 -15.01
N ALA A 164 12.60 0.19 -15.08
CA ALA A 164 11.43 -0.33 -14.38
C ALA A 164 11.06 -1.76 -14.78
N GLN A 165 11.01 -2.06 -16.08
CA GLN A 165 10.67 -3.41 -16.55
C GLN A 165 11.76 -4.44 -16.21
N LYS A 166 13.04 -4.07 -16.28
CA LYS A 166 14.15 -4.94 -15.87
C LYS A 166 14.02 -5.31 -14.39
N VAL A 167 13.74 -4.34 -13.54
CA VAL A 167 13.53 -4.57 -12.11
C VAL A 167 12.29 -5.45 -11.86
N ALA A 168 11.19 -5.22 -12.59
CA ALA A 168 10.00 -6.06 -12.49
C ALA A 168 10.33 -7.53 -12.81
N ASN A 169 11.12 -7.80 -13.86
CA ASN A 169 11.55 -9.14 -14.24
C ASN A 169 12.41 -9.80 -13.14
N LEU A 170 13.36 -9.07 -12.55
CA LEU A 170 14.17 -9.56 -11.43
C LEU A 170 13.31 -9.92 -10.21
N LEU A 171 12.29 -9.12 -9.88
CA LEU A 171 11.36 -9.41 -8.79
C LEU A 171 10.49 -10.65 -9.08
N VAL A 172 10.07 -10.83 -10.34
CA VAL A 172 9.34 -12.03 -10.78
C VAL A 172 10.22 -13.28 -10.63
N GLU A 173 11.47 -13.24 -11.09
CA GLU A 173 12.44 -14.34 -10.94
C GLU A 173 12.75 -14.65 -9.46
N ALA A 174 12.74 -13.62 -8.60
CA ALA A 174 12.89 -13.78 -7.16
C ALA A 174 11.63 -14.33 -6.45
N ASN A 175 10.54 -14.59 -7.20
CA ASN A 175 9.27 -15.11 -6.69
C ASN A 175 8.58 -14.24 -5.64
N VAL A 176 8.61 -12.92 -5.78
CA VAL A 176 7.77 -12.04 -4.95
C VAL A 176 6.29 -12.28 -5.26
N LYS A 177 5.42 -12.04 -4.30
CA LYS A 177 3.96 -12.21 -4.46
C LYS A 177 3.28 -11.02 -5.14
N GLY A 178 3.86 -9.83 -4.98
CA GLY A 178 3.29 -8.62 -5.51
C GLY A 178 4.32 -7.54 -5.81
N ILE A 179 3.96 -6.66 -6.74
CA ILE A 179 4.77 -5.52 -7.16
C ILE A 179 3.91 -4.26 -7.13
N LEU A 180 4.41 -3.24 -6.43
CA LEU A 180 3.90 -1.87 -6.50
C LEU A 180 4.85 -1.07 -7.37
N ASN A 181 4.40 -0.67 -8.54
CA ASN A 181 5.21 0.14 -9.44
C ASN A 181 4.85 1.63 -9.29
N LEU A 182 5.81 2.42 -8.85
CA LEU A 182 5.75 3.88 -8.73
C LEU A 182 6.64 4.57 -9.77
N SER A 183 7.29 3.81 -10.66
CA SER A 183 7.98 4.36 -11.81
C SER A 183 6.98 5.05 -12.74
N PRO A 184 7.35 6.14 -13.43
CA PRO A 184 6.47 6.81 -14.40
C PRO A 184 6.07 5.94 -15.60
N SER A 185 6.72 4.80 -15.81
CA SER A 185 6.42 3.87 -16.91
C SER A 185 5.66 2.64 -16.41
N PRO A 186 4.63 2.16 -17.13
CA PRO A 186 3.98 0.90 -16.79
C PRO A 186 4.95 -0.27 -16.94
N VAL A 187 4.78 -1.27 -16.08
CA VAL A 187 5.47 -2.56 -16.21
C VAL A 187 4.43 -3.66 -16.36
N THR A 188 4.86 -4.79 -16.91
CA THR A 188 4.03 -5.99 -17.06
C THR A 188 4.66 -7.16 -16.33
N VAL A 189 3.82 -8.05 -15.81
CA VAL A 189 4.26 -9.25 -15.09
C VAL A 189 3.33 -10.41 -15.40
N PRO A 190 3.77 -11.68 -15.20
CA PRO A 190 2.92 -12.86 -15.32
C PRO A 190 1.72 -12.78 -14.35
N LYS A 191 0.59 -13.41 -14.74
CA LYS A 191 -0.70 -13.34 -13.99
C LYS A 191 -0.63 -13.80 -12.53
N GLN A 192 0.32 -14.63 -12.17
CA GLN A 192 0.52 -15.11 -10.80
C GLN A 192 1.05 -14.04 -9.86
N ILE A 193 1.73 -13.01 -10.37
CA ILE A 193 2.22 -11.88 -9.59
C ILE A 193 1.16 -10.78 -9.57
N LYS A 194 0.82 -10.28 -8.41
CA LYS A 194 -0.12 -9.16 -8.30
C LYS A 194 0.61 -7.85 -8.55
N LEU A 195 0.22 -7.13 -9.58
CA LEU A 195 0.81 -5.86 -9.98
C LEU A 195 -0.15 -4.69 -9.73
N ARG A 196 0.39 -3.61 -9.22
CA ARG A 196 -0.27 -2.30 -9.19
C ARG A 196 0.68 -1.25 -9.76
N ASN A 197 0.31 -0.63 -10.89
CA ASN A 197 0.97 0.58 -11.39
C ASN A 197 0.26 1.80 -10.80
N ILE A 198 1.02 2.75 -10.24
CA ILE A 198 0.51 4.02 -9.69
C ILE A 198 1.22 5.17 -10.38
N PHE A 199 0.46 5.98 -11.09
CA PHE A 199 0.93 7.19 -11.77
C PHE A 199 0.33 8.42 -11.09
N PHE A 200 1.16 9.25 -10.48
CA PHE A 200 0.71 10.48 -9.81
C PHE A 200 0.12 11.49 -10.81
N THR A 201 0.66 11.52 -12.02
CA THR A 201 0.14 12.38 -13.10
C THR A 201 -1.31 12.09 -13.44
N ALA A 202 -1.71 10.81 -13.46
CA ALA A 202 -3.10 10.44 -13.72
C ALA A 202 -4.09 11.01 -12.68
N ALA A 203 -3.66 11.18 -11.42
CA ALA A 203 -4.48 11.84 -10.41
C ALA A 203 -4.59 13.36 -10.67
N LEU A 204 -3.52 13.99 -11.14
CA LEU A 204 -3.55 15.40 -11.54
C LEU A 204 -4.40 15.61 -12.80
N ASP A 205 -4.28 14.72 -13.79
CA ASP A 205 -5.09 14.78 -15.01
C ASP A 205 -6.59 14.74 -14.67
N ASN A 206 -7.00 13.85 -13.76
CA ASN A 206 -8.37 13.79 -13.27
C ASN A 206 -8.80 15.11 -12.58
N LEU A 207 -7.94 15.68 -11.74
CA LEU A 207 -8.22 16.96 -11.07
C LEU A 207 -8.40 18.08 -12.10
N VAL A 208 -7.49 18.18 -13.07
CA VAL A 208 -7.54 19.19 -14.13
C VAL A 208 -8.83 19.05 -14.95
N TYR A 209 -9.23 17.82 -15.27
CA TYR A 209 -10.50 17.58 -15.97
C TYR A 209 -11.69 18.23 -15.24
N TYR A 210 -11.81 18.05 -13.93
CA TYR A 210 -12.90 18.64 -13.13
C TYR A 210 -12.77 20.15 -12.90
N LEU A 211 -11.58 20.71 -13.06
CA LEU A 211 -11.36 22.17 -12.99
C LEU A 211 -11.67 22.86 -14.32
N SER A 212 -11.61 22.12 -15.43
CA SER A 212 -11.77 22.64 -16.78
C SER A 212 -13.19 22.47 -17.33
N ASN A 213 -14.06 21.73 -16.65
CA ASN A 213 -15.44 21.44 -17.00
C ASN A 213 -16.39 21.72 -15.82
#